data_fbfe697226acc125b1a7eca4cc1be1e6
#
_entry.id   fbfe697226acc125b1a7eca4cc1be1e6
#
_cell.length_a   1.000
_cell.length_b   1.000
_cell.length_c   1.000
_cell.angle_alpha   90.00
_cell.angle_beta   90.00
_cell.angle_gamma   90.00
#
_symmetry.space_group_name_H-M   'P 1'
#
loop_
_entity.id
_entity.type
_entity.pdbx_description
1 polymer ?
#
loop_
_entity_poly.entity_id
_entity_poly.type
_entity_poly.pdbx_seq_one_letter_code
_entity_poly.pdbx_strand_id
1 'polypeptide(L)'
;PKPIIGIVHAPALGLTYLAARGAGTVRIHKTAVGEKRDKVVPSMTSSLDGSVLSYGMSFIPSESQRALDVASSLAGRPADIKRVGPVSLDLCKVADGTYDAYFEPMLHVWDIAGIAAGTVVVWEAQGTLSRWDGERIHWRHDNDVVASNGLIIRELQHYLQQYPWLDSINQR
;
A
#
# COMPACT_ATOMS: atom_id res chain seq x y z
N PRO A 1 11.24 -14.33 8.38
CA PRO A 1 10.63 -14.88 7.15
C PRO A 1 10.15 -13.75 6.27
N LYS A 2 10.07 -14.00 4.94
CA LYS A 2 9.49 -13.07 3.96
C LYS A 2 8.43 -13.82 3.17
N PRO A 3 7.30 -13.20 2.80
CA PRO A 3 6.35 -13.81 1.90
C PRO A 3 7.00 -14.04 0.52
N ILE A 4 6.62 -15.12 -0.13
CA ILE A 4 7.16 -15.52 -1.45
C ILE A 4 6.08 -15.74 -2.51
N ILE A 5 4.83 -15.91 -2.08
CA ILE A 5 3.65 -16.02 -2.96
C ILE A 5 2.59 -15.09 -2.39
N GLY A 6 1.91 -14.35 -3.25
CA GLY A 6 0.79 -13.49 -2.93
C GLY A 6 -0.40 -13.78 -3.84
N ILE A 7 -1.57 -14.01 -3.24
CA ILE A 7 -2.84 -14.12 -3.94
C ILE A 7 -3.82 -13.19 -3.25
N VAL A 8 -4.38 -12.25 -4.00
CA VAL A 8 -5.45 -11.37 -3.55
C VAL A 8 -6.64 -11.53 -4.47
N HIS A 9 -7.77 -11.96 -3.91
CA HIS A 9 -9.00 -12.20 -4.66
C HIS A 9 -10.11 -11.25 -4.21
N ALA A 10 -10.67 -10.49 -5.15
CA ALA A 10 -11.77 -9.57 -4.96
C ALA A 10 -12.98 -10.05 -5.77
N PRO A 11 -13.79 -10.98 -5.26
CA PRO A 11 -14.84 -11.64 -6.04
C PRO A 11 -15.89 -10.68 -6.55
N ALA A 12 -16.29 -9.68 -5.76
CA ALA A 12 -17.28 -8.67 -6.18
C ALA A 12 -16.81 -7.81 -7.37
N LEU A 13 -15.49 -7.72 -7.60
CA LEU A 13 -14.89 -7.02 -8.74
C LEU A 13 -14.48 -7.97 -9.87
N GLY A 14 -14.62 -9.27 -9.69
CA GLY A 14 -14.11 -10.27 -10.63
C GLY A 14 -12.59 -10.25 -10.78
N LEU A 15 -11.86 -9.71 -9.80
CA LEU A 15 -10.41 -9.52 -9.87
C LEU A 15 -9.65 -10.53 -9.01
N THR A 16 -8.55 -11.05 -9.54
CA THR A 16 -7.57 -11.82 -8.80
C THR A 16 -6.18 -11.36 -9.18
N TYR A 17 -5.34 -11.07 -8.19
CA TYR A 17 -3.91 -10.77 -8.36
C TYR A 17 -3.10 -11.97 -7.88
N LEU A 18 -2.16 -12.42 -8.72
CA LEU A 18 -1.25 -13.52 -8.45
C LEU A 18 0.17 -13.04 -8.61
N ALA A 19 0.99 -13.30 -7.61
CA ALA A 19 2.41 -12.98 -7.66
C ALA A 19 3.22 -14.09 -6.98
N ALA A 20 4.39 -14.38 -7.53
CA ALA A 20 5.36 -15.25 -6.89
C ALA A 20 6.76 -14.69 -7.13
N ARG A 21 7.65 -14.85 -6.16
CA ARG A 21 9.01 -14.33 -6.20
C ARG A 21 9.73 -14.70 -7.49
N GLY A 22 10.17 -13.69 -8.26
CA GLY A 22 10.86 -13.84 -9.54
C GLY A 22 9.97 -14.16 -10.73
N ALA A 23 8.63 -14.24 -10.54
CA ALA A 23 7.68 -14.54 -11.61
C ALA A 23 6.86 -13.33 -12.08
N GLY A 24 6.99 -12.20 -11.38
CA GLY A 24 6.20 -11.01 -11.64
C GLY A 24 4.77 -11.12 -11.07
N THR A 25 3.94 -10.12 -11.39
CA THR A 25 2.54 -10.05 -10.99
C THR A 25 1.62 -10.15 -12.20
N VAL A 26 0.57 -10.97 -12.08
CA VAL A 26 -0.52 -11.11 -13.05
C VAL A 26 -1.84 -10.75 -12.41
N ARG A 27 -2.64 -9.95 -13.12
CA ARG A 27 -4.03 -9.69 -12.79
C ARG A 27 -4.94 -10.53 -13.70
N ILE A 28 -5.88 -11.24 -13.09
CA ILE A 28 -6.93 -11.99 -13.76
C ILE A 28 -8.23 -11.24 -13.55
N HIS A 29 -8.91 -10.86 -14.62
CA HIS A 29 -10.20 -10.22 -14.58
C HIS A 29 -11.25 -11.12 -15.23
N LYS A 30 -12.21 -11.60 -14.43
CA LYS A 30 -13.39 -12.34 -14.91
C LYS A 30 -14.48 -11.37 -15.34
N THR A 31 -14.93 -11.52 -16.55
CA THR A 31 -16.04 -10.74 -17.12
C THR A 31 -17.13 -11.67 -17.64
N ALA A 32 -18.28 -11.13 -18.01
CA ALA A 32 -19.39 -11.89 -18.60
C ALA A 32 -19.01 -12.63 -19.90
N VAL A 33 -17.97 -12.14 -20.61
CA VAL A 33 -17.52 -12.69 -21.90
C VAL A 33 -16.26 -13.55 -21.77
N GLY A 34 -15.75 -13.76 -20.56
CA GLY A 34 -14.57 -14.60 -20.33
C GLY A 34 -13.58 -14.03 -19.33
N GLU A 35 -12.38 -14.60 -19.33
CA GLU A 35 -11.29 -14.25 -18.45
C GLU A 35 -10.18 -13.54 -19.24
N LYS A 36 -9.71 -12.40 -18.72
CA LYS A 36 -8.57 -11.66 -19.26
C LYS A 36 -7.42 -11.73 -18.25
N ARG A 37 -6.20 -11.93 -18.74
CA ARG A 37 -4.96 -11.95 -17.95
C ARG A 37 -4.03 -10.85 -18.44
N ASP A 38 -3.63 -9.97 -17.54
CA ASP A 38 -2.74 -8.87 -17.81
C ASP A 38 -1.51 -8.95 -16.89
N LYS A 39 -0.33 -8.65 -17.45
CA LYS A 39 0.85 -8.36 -16.62
C LYS A 39 0.59 -7.05 -15.88
N VAL A 40 0.94 -7.00 -14.60
CA VAL A 40 0.75 -5.84 -13.74
C VAL A 40 2.04 -5.04 -13.66
N VAL A 41 1.94 -3.73 -13.84
CA VAL A 41 3.01 -2.75 -13.66
C VAL A 41 2.47 -1.50 -12.97
N PRO A 42 3.24 -0.83 -12.10
CA PRO A 42 2.81 0.38 -11.44
C PRO A 42 2.76 1.57 -12.40
N SER A 43 2.20 2.68 -11.93
CA SER A 43 2.15 3.93 -12.66
C SER A 43 3.55 4.52 -12.90
N MET A 44 3.64 5.47 -13.83
CA MET A 44 4.86 6.23 -14.12
C MET A 44 4.84 7.65 -13.56
N THR A 45 3.91 7.96 -12.65
CA THR A 45 3.82 9.24 -11.96
C THR A 45 5.10 9.49 -11.14
N SER A 46 5.77 10.59 -11.36
CA SER A 46 7.10 10.88 -10.80
C SER A 46 7.10 12.01 -9.76
N SER A 47 5.95 12.55 -9.40
CA SER A 47 5.76 13.60 -8.38
C SER A 47 4.52 13.33 -7.56
N LEU A 48 4.49 13.80 -6.30
CA LEU A 48 3.26 13.87 -5.51
C LEU A 48 2.22 14.79 -6.13
N ASP A 49 2.66 15.84 -6.85
CA ASP A 49 1.75 16.74 -7.52
C ASP A 49 0.99 16.01 -8.63
N GLY A 50 -0.33 15.96 -8.48
CA GLY A 50 -1.21 15.28 -9.42
C GLY A 50 -1.32 13.78 -9.25
N SER A 51 -0.63 13.18 -8.25
CA SER A 51 -0.73 11.75 -7.95
C SER A 51 -2.09 11.37 -7.35
N VAL A 52 -2.41 10.08 -7.37
CA VAL A 52 -3.57 9.50 -6.66
C VAL A 52 -3.05 8.63 -5.53
N LEU A 53 -3.37 9.01 -4.30
CA LEU A 53 -2.96 8.30 -3.09
C LEU A 53 -4.14 7.55 -2.46
N SER A 54 -3.85 6.47 -1.75
CA SER A 54 -4.80 5.86 -0.82
C SER A 54 -4.17 5.68 0.56
N TYR A 55 -5.01 5.54 1.60
CA TYR A 55 -4.50 5.35 2.95
C TYR A 55 -5.39 4.43 3.79
N GLY A 56 -4.77 3.79 4.79
CA GLY A 56 -5.42 2.98 5.80
C GLY A 56 -5.64 3.75 7.10
N MET A 57 -6.61 3.30 7.88
CA MET A 57 -6.94 3.82 9.21
C MET A 57 -7.24 2.67 10.16
N SER A 58 -6.75 2.79 11.38
CA SER A 58 -7.13 1.93 12.51
C SER A 58 -8.55 2.23 13.00
N PHE A 59 -9.11 1.34 13.81
CA PHE A 59 -10.33 1.57 14.58
C PHE A 59 -10.08 2.36 15.88
N ILE A 60 -8.82 2.53 16.27
CA ILE A 60 -8.40 3.25 17.46
C ILE A 60 -8.31 4.75 17.12
N PRO A 61 -9.05 5.64 17.80
CA PRO A 61 -9.14 7.05 17.42
C PRO A 61 -7.80 7.78 17.35
N SER A 62 -6.89 7.54 18.29
CA SER A 62 -5.56 8.18 18.30
C SER A 62 -4.67 7.75 17.10
N GLU A 63 -4.81 6.52 16.64
CA GLU A 63 -4.11 6.02 15.47
C GLU A 63 -4.72 6.56 14.18
N SER A 64 -6.07 6.63 14.14
CA SER A 64 -6.78 7.23 13.00
C SER A 64 -6.47 8.71 12.83
N GLN A 65 -6.29 9.44 13.93
CA GLN A 65 -5.92 10.86 13.89
C GLN A 65 -4.60 11.06 13.14
N ARG A 66 -3.59 10.21 13.40
CA ARG A 66 -2.31 10.26 12.68
C ARG A 66 -2.48 10.09 11.16
N ALA A 67 -3.35 9.19 10.71
CA ALA A 67 -3.65 9.03 9.29
C ALA A 67 -4.27 10.28 8.66
N LEU A 68 -5.19 10.93 9.39
CA LEU A 68 -5.86 12.15 8.96
C LEU A 68 -4.91 13.35 8.96
N ASP A 69 -4.01 13.45 9.93
CA ASP A 69 -3.00 14.51 9.99
C ASP A 69 -2.06 14.45 8.79
N VAL A 70 -1.60 13.24 8.44
CA VAL A 70 -0.79 13.04 7.21
C VAL A 70 -1.59 13.41 5.97
N ALA A 71 -2.82 12.92 5.83
CA ALA A 71 -3.66 13.25 4.67
C ALA A 71 -3.91 14.76 4.55
N SER A 72 -4.11 15.44 5.69
CA SER A 72 -4.26 16.90 5.74
C SER A 72 -2.97 17.63 5.32
N SER A 73 -1.81 17.14 5.74
CA SER A 73 -0.52 17.76 5.37
C SER A 73 -0.20 17.65 3.88
N LEU A 74 -0.78 16.67 3.21
CA LEU A 74 -0.64 16.45 1.77
C LEU A 74 -1.66 17.23 0.93
N ALA A 75 -2.62 17.91 1.56
CA ALA A 75 -3.71 18.58 0.85
C ALA A 75 -3.18 19.59 -0.19
N GLY A 76 -3.75 19.52 -1.39
CA GLY A 76 -3.39 20.39 -2.51
C GLY A 76 -2.19 19.93 -3.36
N ARG A 77 -1.52 18.82 -2.99
CA ARG A 77 -0.44 18.22 -3.78
C ARG A 77 -0.97 17.09 -4.69
N PRO A 78 -1.47 15.97 -4.15
CA PRO A 78 -2.06 14.93 -4.98
C PRO A 78 -3.37 15.41 -5.63
N ALA A 79 -3.69 14.83 -6.78
CA ALA A 79 -4.98 15.05 -7.43
C ALA A 79 -6.12 14.47 -6.60
N ASP A 80 -5.85 13.39 -5.85
CA ASP A 80 -6.85 12.75 -5.00
C ASP A 80 -6.19 11.94 -3.87
N ILE A 81 -6.87 11.90 -2.71
CA ILE A 81 -6.50 11.06 -1.58
C ILE A 81 -7.73 10.25 -1.18
N LYS A 82 -7.62 8.92 -1.28
CA LYS A 82 -8.73 7.98 -1.08
C LYS A 82 -8.56 7.13 0.17
N ARG A 83 -9.67 6.84 0.84
CA ARG A 83 -9.74 5.79 1.85
C ARG A 83 -10.79 4.77 1.39
N VAL A 84 -10.34 3.60 0.91
CA VAL A 84 -11.20 2.56 0.32
C VAL A 84 -11.11 1.26 1.12
N GLY A 85 -9.95 0.61 1.17
CA GLY A 85 -9.74 -0.71 1.79
C GLY A 85 -10.35 -1.86 0.97
N PRO A 86 -10.12 -3.12 1.37
CA PRO A 86 -9.14 -3.51 2.38
C PRO A 86 -7.69 -3.28 1.91
N VAL A 87 -6.74 -3.21 2.86
CA VAL A 87 -5.32 -2.93 2.58
C VAL A 87 -4.72 -3.82 1.48
N SER A 88 -5.05 -5.12 1.47
CA SER A 88 -4.56 -6.04 0.45
C SER A 88 -4.96 -5.63 -0.98
N LEU A 89 -6.17 -5.11 -1.15
CA LEU A 89 -6.64 -4.62 -2.44
C LEU A 89 -6.06 -3.25 -2.78
N ASP A 90 -5.91 -2.36 -1.80
CA ASP A 90 -5.25 -1.06 -2.01
C ASP A 90 -3.80 -1.24 -2.48
N LEU A 91 -3.05 -2.20 -1.90
CA LEU A 91 -1.72 -2.57 -2.38
C LEU A 91 -1.73 -3.11 -3.82
N CYS A 92 -2.73 -3.92 -4.19
CA CYS A 92 -2.90 -4.37 -5.57
C CYS A 92 -3.17 -3.20 -6.53
N LYS A 93 -3.89 -2.17 -6.07
CA LYS A 93 -4.16 -0.96 -6.84
C LYS A 93 -2.92 -0.07 -7.02
N VAL A 94 -2.00 -0.09 -6.07
CA VAL A 94 -0.66 0.51 -6.26
C VAL A 94 0.13 -0.29 -7.29
N ALA A 95 0.11 -1.61 -7.19
CA ALA A 95 0.83 -2.48 -8.11
C ALA A 95 0.36 -2.35 -9.57
N ASP A 96 -0.95 -2.12 -9.80
CA ASP A 96 -1.53 -2.02 -11.15
C ASP A 96 -1.61 -0.58 -11.69
N GLY A 97 -1.07 0.39 -10.95
CA GLY A 97 -1.02 1.78 -11.36
C GLY A 97 -2.35 2.55 -11.22
N THR A 98 -3.37 1.95 -10.59
CA THR A 98 -4.63 2.65 -10.26
C THR A 98 -4.38 3.72 -9.21
N TYR A 99 -3.50 3.45 -8.23
CA TYR A 99 -2.99 4.40 -7.26
C TYR A 99 -1.48 4.53 -7.43
N ASP A 100 -0.93 5.70 -7.14
CA ASP A 100 0.51 5.96 -7.19
C ASP A 100 1.20 5.55 -5.89
N ALA A 101 0.49 5.66 -4.77
CA ALA A 101 0.95 5.17 -3.48
C ALA A 101 -0.19 4.86 -2.50
N TYR A 102 0.17 4.13 -1.45
CA TYR A 102 -0.63 3.83 -0.26
C TYR A 102 0.20 4.07 0.99
N PHE A 103 -0.42 4.59 2.05
CA PHE A 103 0.22 4.69 3.37
C PHE A 103 -0.75 4.31 4.49
N GLU A 104 -0.21 3.74 5.57
CA GLU A 104 -0.94 3.39 6.78
C GLU A 104 -0.05 3.64 8.00
N PRO A 105 -0.49 4.47 8.97
CA PRO A 105 0.34 4.86 10.11
C PRO A 105 0.45 3.79 11.19
N MET A 106 -0.51 2.86 11.25
CA MET A 106 -0.53 1.77 12.22
C MET A 106 -1.13 0.52 11.57
N LEU A 107 -0.28 -0.45 11.33
CA LEU A 107 -0.63 -1.79 10.93
C LEU A 107 -0.27 -2.75 12.07
N HIS A 108 -1.27 -3.26 12.74
CA HIS A 108 -1.08 -4.18 13.85
C HIS A 108 -0.58 -5.56 13.40
N VAL A 109 0.07 -6.26 14.31
CA VAL A 109 0.60 -7.61 14.03
C VAL A 109 -0.46 -8.59 13.53
N TRP A 110 -1.71 -8.44 13.97
CA TRP A 110 -2.83 -9.29 13.48
C TRP A 110 -3.26 -8.96 12.05
N ASP A 111 -2.91 -7.78 11.50
CA ASP A 111 -3.19 -7.36 10.12
C ASP A 111 -2.07 -7.77 9.14
N ILE A 112 -0.95 -8.26 9.65
CA ILE A 112 0.21 -8.66 8.82
C ILE A 112 -0.18 -9.66 7.72
N ALA A 113 -1.11 -10.58 8.00
CA ALA A 113 -1.61 -11.51 6.99
C ALA A 113 -2.30 -10.77 5.84
N GLY A 114 -3.00 -9.66 6.13
CA GLY A 114 -3.68 -8.82 5.13
C GLY A 114 -2.71 -8.14 4.16
N ILE A 115 -1.53 -7.74 4.63
CA ILE A 115 -0.54 -7.11 3.76
C ILE A 115 0.43 -8.09 3.10
N ALA A 116 0.65 -9.27 3.67
CA ALA A 116 1.69 -10.18 3.19
C ALA A 116 1.52 -10.54 1.71
N ALA A 117 0.29 -10.86 1.29
CA ALA A 117 -0.02 -11.15 -0.10
C ALA A 117 0.14 -9.91 -0.99
N GLY A 118 -0.44 -8.77 -0.59
CA GLY A 118 -0.32 -7.50 -1.32
C GLY A 118 1.12 -7.03 -1.45
N THR A 119 1.95 -7.29 -0.45
CA THR A 119 3.38 -6.96 -0.50
C THR A 119 4.11 -7.71 -1.63
N VAL A 120 3.85 -9.01 -1.79
CA VAL A 120 4.44 -9.78 -2.90
C VAL A 120 3.93 -9.23 -4.24
N VAL A 121 2.65 -8.90 -4.33
CA VAL A 121 2.04 -8.30 -5.53
C VAL A 121 2.72 -7.00 -5.91
N VAL A 122 2.98 -6.10 -4.94
CA VAL A 122 3.67 -4.81 -5.18
C VAL A 122 5.12 -5.04 -5.63
N TRP A 123 5.88 -5.88 -4.90
CA TRP A 123 7.29 -6.11 -5.22
C TRP A 123 7.49 -6.76 -6.59
N GLU A 124 6.67 -7.74 -6.91
CA GLU A 124 6.76 -8.47 -8.18
C GLU A 124 6.22 -7.66 -9.37
N ALA A 125 5.42 -6.62 -9.11
CA ALA A 125 5.06 -5.60 -10.08
C ALA A 125 6.15 -4.53 -10.26
N GLN A 126 7.26 -4.59 -9.50
CA GLN A 126 8.34 -3.60 -9.45
C GLN A 126 8.00 -2.29 -8.71
N GLY A 127 6.96 -2.29 -7.90
CA GLY A 127 6.70 -1.25 -6.92
C GLY A 127 7.59 -1.40 -5.67
N THR A 128 7.48 -0.45 -4.75
CA THR A 128 8.18 -0.46 -3.47
C THR A 128 7.20 -0.59 -2.32
N LEU A 129 7.62 -1.28 -1.25
CA LEU A 129 6.90 -1.33 0.01
C LEU A 129 7.90 -1.42 1.15
N SER A 130 7.77 -0.52 2.12
CA SER A 130 8.64 -0.39 3.29
C SER A 130 7.86 0.18 4.47
N ARG A 131 8.54 0.34 5.59
CA ARG A 131 8.13 1.26 6.65
C ARG A 131 8.33 2.72 6.21
N TRP A 132 7.77 3.66 6.96
CA TRP A 132 7.87 5.10 6.67
C TRP A 132 9.30 5.63 6.73
N ASP A 133 10.13 5.03 7.58
CA ASP A 133 11.57 5.33 7.68
C ASP A 133 12.42 4.73 6.54
N GLY A 134 11.79 3.96 5.65
CA GLY A 134 12.47 3.25 4.56
C GLY A 134 12.96 1.85 4.95
N GLU A 135 12.87 1.48 6.23
CA GLU A 135 13.27 0.17 6.70
C GLU A 135 12.28 -0.93 6.27
N ARG A 136 12.71 -2.16 6.45
CA ARG A 136 11.91 -3.33 6.07
C ARG A 136 10.77 -3.57 7.04
N ILE A 137 9.67 -4.12 6.54
CA ILE A 137 8.53 -4.57 7.34
C ILE A 137 8.97 -5.60 8.37
N HIS A 138 8.54 -5.43 9.61
CA HIS A 138 8.68 -6.37 10.71
C HIS A 138 7.52 -7.36 10.71
N TRP A 139 7.73 -8.56 10.19
CA TRP A 139 6.66 -9.56 9.98
C TRP A 139 6.06 -10.16 11.26
N ARG A 140 6.45 -9.72 12.44
CA ARG A 140 5.99 -10.21 13.74
C ARG A 140 5.70 -9.09 14.74
N HIS A 141 5.69 -7.87 14.29
CA HIS A 141 5.46 -6.68 15.11
C HIS A 141 4.58 -5.70 14.34
N ASP A 142 4.03 -4.74 15.06
CA ASP A 142 3.32 -3.62 14.48
C ASP A 142 4.25 -2.80 13.56
N ASN A 143 3.68 -2.18 12.54
CA ASN A 143 4.40 -1.37 11.57
C ASN A 143 3.60 -0.11 11.22
N ASP A 144 4.29 0.88 10.72
CA ASP A 144 3.75 1.76 9.70
C ASP A 144 4.11 1.20 8.31
N VAL A 145 3.31 1.50 7.30
CA VAL A 145 3.49 0.96 5.95
C VAL A 145 3.34 2.04 4.92
N VAL A 146 4.24 2.04 3.95
CA VAL A 146 4.11 2.82 2.72
C VAL A 146 4.44 1.95 1.51
N ALA A 147 3.58 2.00 0.50
CA ALA A 147 3.80 1.39 -0.80
C ALA A 147 3.69 2.44 -1.89
N SER A 148 4.44 2.29 -2.97
CA SER A 148 4.36 3.20 -4.12
C SER A 148 4.81 2.54 -5.42
N ASN A 149 4.65 3.28 -6.51
CA ASN A 149 5.21 2.96 -7.82
C ASN A 149 6.76 2.98 -7.87
N GLY A 150 7.43 3.33 -6.77
CA GLY A 150 8.89 3.45 -6.68
C GLY A 150 9.44 4.84 -7.03
N LEU A 151 8.70 5.66 -7.76
CA LEU A 151 9.18 6.98 -8.23
C LEU A 151 8.92 8.08 -7.19
N ILE A 152 7.76 8.07 -6.54
CA ILE A 152 7.35 9.12 -5.58
C ILE A 152 7.65 8.76 -4.11
N ILE A 153 8.22 7.58 -3.84
CA ILE A 153 8.39 7.07 -2.48
C ILE A 153 9.18 8.02 -1.57
N ARG A 154 10.27 8.60 -2.06
CA ARG A 154 11.12 9.49 -1.26
C ARG A 154 10.42 10.80 -0.90
N GLU A 155 9.68 11.36 -1.85
CA GLU A 155 8.92 12.58 -1.63
C GLU A 155 7.80 12.33 -0.61
N LEU A 156 7.07 11.22 -0.74
CA LEU A 156 6.02 10.83 0.21
C LEU A 156 6.61 10.56 1.60
N GLN A 157 7.71 9.83 1.72
CA GLN A 157 8.36 9.54 3.01
C GLN A 157 8.78 10.81 3.75
N HIS A 158 9.17 11.88 3.04
CA HIS A 158 9.46 13.16 3.66
C HIS A 158 8.27 13.73 4.46
N TYR A 159 7.04 13.57 3.97
CA TYR A 159 5.83 13.93 4.71
C TYR A 159 5.53 12.96 5.85
N LEU A 160 5.61 11.66 5.58
CA LEU A 160 5.29 10.63 6.55
C LEU A 160 6.18 10.68 7.79
N GLN A 161 7.47 10.94 7.63
CA GLN A 161 8.46 11.00 8.71
C GLN A 161 8.26 12.18 9.67
N GLN A 162 7.46 13.17 9.30
CA GLN A 162 7.06 14.25 10.21
C GLN A 162 6.07 13.77 11.28
N TYR A 163 5.49 12.58 11.11
CA TYR A 163 4.52 11.94 12.02
C TYR A 163 5.12 10.65 12.59
N PRO A 164 5.96 10.73 13.64
CA PRO A 164 6.69 9.59 14.16
C PRO A 164 5.77 8.50 14.73
N TRP A 165 6.32 7.31 14.84
CA TRP A 165 5.64 6.14 15.41
C TRP A 165 5.17 6.39 16.85
N LEU A 166 3.98 5.91 17.21
CA LEU A 166 3.34 6.19 18.50
C LEU A 166 4.04 5.54 19.72
N ASP A 167 4.85 4.51 19.55
CA ASP A 167 5.59 3.88 20.66
C ASP A 167 6.55 4.84 21.38
N SER A 168 6.99 5.90 20.70
CA SER A 168 7.82 6.94 21.32
C SER A 168 7.03 7.84 22.29
N ILE A 169 5.71 7.77 22.28
CA ILE A 169 4.83 8.62 23.12
C ILE A 169 4.46 7.88 24.42
N ASN A 170 4.42 6.55 24.43
CA ASN A 170 4.04 5.74 25.59
C ASN A 170 5.19 5.40 26.53
N GLN A 171 6.42 5.87 26.25
CA GLN A 171 7.60 5.70 27.12
C GLN A 171 7.92 6.95 27.97
N ARG A 172 6.96 7.82 28.19
CA ARG A 172 7.11 8.97 29.11
C ARG A 172 6.17 8.87 30.28
#